data_5d104b2bd675b6fe09bb968fe6c000a2
#
_entry.id   5d104b2bd675b6fe09bb968fe6c000a2
#
_cell.length_a   1.000
_cell.length_b   1.000
_cell.length_c   1.000
_cell.angle_alpha   90.00
_cell.angle_beta   90.00
_cell.angle_gamma   90.00
#
_symmetry.space_group_name_H-M   'P 1'
#
loop_
_entity.id
_entity.type
_entity.pdbx_description
1 polymer ?
#
loop_
_entity_poly.entity_id
_entity_poly.type
_entity_poly.pdbx_seq_one_letter_code
_entity_poly.pdbx_strand_id
1 'polypeptide(L)'
;EIGKLIKGSPGTSFKVKVRDAFTLAESVKSITREEISISSLPYVDAIGPNKEFAYVRLSQFTDRCGNMVRVAVDSLLKANPKTKGVILDLRFNPGGLLDEAVNICNIFINGDQLVVTTKGKNEEWDKTYKTRGTPLDEKLPLTVLINRRSASASEIVAGTMQDIDRGVVIGQRSFGKGLVQTTRELAFNAKLKVTTAKYYTPSGRCIQALDYTHRNEDGSVGEISDSLKSKFKTKNGRIVMDGGGIEPDIKTPSKEAIKIVTALNDKDYIFDYATKYASTHPTIAAAKTFTLSESDFADFVKWLEGKDYSYQTKAEEALDKFKEVAVKENYFEAIKNDFTQVQKSLSHDKTQDLMKNKKEIIRQLQDEIVTRYYFSRGRYENQLQDDEEVKEAMSVLSNPTRYSSLLGNK
;
A
#
# COMPACT_ATOMS: atom_id res chain seq x y z
N GLU A 1 17.37 16.29 11.50
CA GLU A 1 17.61 17.27 12.59
C GLU A 1 16.32 17.88 13.12
N ILE A 2 15.41 18.41 12.27
CA ILE A 2 14.13 19.03 12.69
C ILE A 2 13.33 18.08 13.59
N GLY A 3 13.21 16.79 13.23
CA GLY A 3 12.49 15.80 14.02
C GLY A 3 12.99 15.63 15.47
N LYS A 4 14.26 15.91 15.74
CA LYS A 4 14.81 15.90 17.10
C LYS A 4 14.41 17.15 17.90
N LEU A 5 14.29 18.29 17.24
CA LEU A 5 13.92 19.56 17.86
C LEU A 5 12.43 19.64 18.20
N ILE A 6 11.57 19.08 17.37
CA ILE A 6 10.11 19.11 17.58
C ILE A 6 9.62 18.04 18.58
N LYS A 7 10.34 16.93 18.75
CA LYS A 7 10.01 15.89 19.74
C LYS A 7 10.32 16.36 21.15
N GLY A 8 9.55 15.89 22.12
CA GLY A 8 9.75 16.20 23.55
C GLY A 8 8.57 15.68 24.37
N SER A 9 8.63 15.91 25.69
CA SER A 9 7.57 15.48 26.61
C SER A 9 6.26 16.22 26.35
N PRO A 10 5.10 15.55 26.42
CA PRO A 10 3.79 16.21 26.36
C PRO A 10 3.69 17.36 27.37
N GLY A 11 2.98 18.42 26.99
CA GLY A 11 2.83 19.64 27.79
C GLY A 11 3.97 20.66 27.67
N THR A 12 5.14 20.27 27.08
CA THR A 12 6.21 21.23 26.81
C THR A 12 5.94 21.97 25.51
N SER A 13 6.41 23.23 25.42
CA SER A 13 6.19 24.07 24.25
C SER A 13 7.51 24.41 23.54
N PHE A 14 7.43 24.66 22.24
CA PHE A 14 8.53 25.18 21.44
C PHE A 14 8.01 26.23 20.45
N LYS A 15 8.89 27.09 20.00
CA LYS A 15 8.55 28.15 19.04
C LYS A 15 9.03 27.75 17.66
N VAL A 16 8.19 27.99 16.66
CA VAL A 16 8.52 27.84 15.25
C VAL A 16 8.28 29.16 14.52
N LYS A 17 9.20 29.55 13.67
CA LYS A 17 9.01 30.62 12.71
C LYS A 17 8.37 30.04 11.47
N VAL A 18 7.18 30.45 11.14
CA VAL A 18 6.44 30.03 9.96
C VAL A 18 6.34 31.18 8.97
N ARG A 19 6.40 30.84 7.69
CA ARG A 19 6.16 31.78 6.59
C ARG A 19 4.85 31.38 5.93
N ASP A 20 3.95 32.33 5.79
CA ASP A 20 2.73 32.12 5.01
C ASP A 20 3.10 31.88 3.54
N ALA A 21 2.51 30.89 2.92
CA ALA A 21 2.88 30.44 1.57
C ALA A 21 2.51 31.46 0.47
N PHE A 22 1.59 32.39 0.77
CA PHE A 22 1.04 33.34 -0.22
C PHE A 22 1.52 34.76 0.04
N THR A 23 1.34 35.23 1.27
CA THR A 23 1.71 36.59 1.65
C THR A 23 3.19 36.73 1.93
N LEU A 24 3.91 35.61 2.08
CA LEU A 24 5.29 35.51 2.51
C LEU A 24 5.54 36.16 3.89
N ALA A 25 4.47 36.53 4.59
CA ALA A 25 4.57 37.11 5.94
C ALA A 25 5.09 36.06 6.91
N GLU A 26 6.05 36.47 7.73
CA GLU A 26 6.64 35.62 8.75
C GLU A 26 5.96 35.87 10.09
N SER A 27 5.69 34.79 10.81
CA SER A 27 5.15 34.85 12.17
C SER A 27 5.77 33.77 13.05
N VAL A 28 5.86 34.03 14.35
CA VAL A 28 6.33 33.06 15.34
C VAL A 28 5.10 32.43 16.00
N LYS A 29 5.00 31.10 15.90
CA LYS A 29 3.95 30.31 16.55
C LYS A 29 4.55 29.53 17.71
N SER A 30 3.83 29.49 18.84
CA SER A 30 4.15 28.57 19.94
C SER A 30 3.32 27.31 19.76
N ILE A 31 3.96 26.16 19.79
CA ILE A 31 3.31 24.83 19.65
C ILE A 31 3.56 24.08 20.94
N THR A 32 2.49 23.62 21.57
CA THR A 32 2.56 22.73 22.73
C THR A 32 2.54 21.28 22.26
N ARG A 33 3.45 20.47 22.77
CA ARG A 33 3.54 19.06 22.46
C ARG A 33 2.41 18.30 23.16
N GLU A 34 1.77 17.44 22.41
CA GLU A 34 0.74 16.55 22.90
C GLU A 34 1.09 15.10 22.53
N GLU A 35 0.51 14.15 23.23
CA GLU A 35 0.62 12.75 22.81
C GLU A 35 -0.26 12.53 21.59
N ILE A 36 0.38 12.17 20.47
CA ILE A 36 -0.30 11.96 19.19
C ILE A 36 -0.62 10.48 19.05
N SER A 37 -1.90 10.14 19.01
CA SER A 37 -2.39 8.80 18.65
C SER A 37 -2.81 8.78 17.18
N ILE A 38 -2.10 8.00 16.37
CA ILE A 38 -2.44 7.78 14.97
C ILE A 38 -3.25 6.50 14.87
N SER A 39 -4.50 6.60 14.43
CA SER A 39 -5.36 5.43 14.25
C SER A 39 -4.80 4.48 13.19
N SER A 40 -4.75 3.20 13.51
CA SER A 40 -4.46 2.14 12.54
C SER A 40 -5.57 1.94 11.52
N LEU A 41 -6.77 2.48 11.77
CA LEU A 41 -7.90 2.51 10.86
C LEU A 41 -8.09 3.92 10.28
N PRO A 42 -7.33 4.32 9.27
CA PRO A 42 -7.40 5.67 8.71
C PRO A 42 -8.73 5.95 8.00
N TYR A 43 -9.42 4.89 7.56
CA TYR A 43 -10.73 5.03 6.93
C TYR A 43 -11.62 3.81 7.16
N VAL A 44 -12.85 4.06 7.57
CA VAL A 44 -13.93 3.09 7.78
C VAL A 44 -15.23 3.73 7.30
N ASP A 45 -15.96 3.07 6.40
CA ASP A 45 -17.25 3.56 5.92
C ASP A 45 -18.08 2.42 5.30
N ALA A 46 -19.40 2.63 5.18
CA ALA A 46 -20.26 1.83 4.34
C ALA A 46 -20.23 2.40 2.92
N ILE A 47 -19.79 1.61 1.95
CA ILE A 47 -19.61 2.03 0.55
C ILE A 47 -20.53 1.27 -0.40
N GLY A 48 -20.52 1.69 -1.67
CA GLY A 48 -21.45 1.19 -2.69
C GLY A 48 -22.68 2.10 -2.85
N PRO A 49 -23.44 1.95 -3.94
CA PRO A 49 -24.59 2.81 -4.25
C PRO A 49 -25.64 2.86 -3.14
N ASN A 50 -25.85 1.74 -2.43
CA ASN A 50 -26.81 1.63 -1.33
C ASN A 50 -26.10 1.43 0.03
N LYS A 51 -24.79 1.75 0.12
CA LYS A 51 -23.95 1.52 1.31
C LYS A 51 -23.96 0.06 1.79
N GLU A 52 -24.02 -0.88 0.86
CA GLU A 52 -24.17 -2.30 1.13
C GLU A 52 -22.86 -3.05 1.34
N PHE A 53 -21.70 -2.37 1.36
CA PHE A 53 -20.42 -3.00 1.65
C PHE A 53 -19.73 -2.30 2.83
N ALA A 54 -19.31 -3.08 3.82
CA ALA A 54 -18.51 -2.58 4.93
C ALA A 54 -17.05 -2.49 4.49
N TYR A 55 -16.51 -1.29 4.34
CA TYR A 55 -15.11 -1.06 3.98
C TYR A 55 -14.29 -0.66 5.20
N VAL A 56 -13.20 -1.38 5.43
CA VAL A 56 -12.27 -1.12 6.53
C VAL A 56 -10.84 -1.12 6.00
N ARG A 57 -10.17 0.03 6.10
CA ARG A 57 -8.75 0.17 5.77
C ARG A 57 -7.91 0.07 7.02
N LEU A 58 -6.99 -0.88 7.06
CA LEU A 58 -6.01 -1.06 8.11
C LEU A 58 -4.62 -0.68 7.59
N SER A 59 -3.98 0.33 8.19
CA SER A 59 -2.68 0.84 7.74
C SER A 59 -1.49 0.14 8.40
N GLN A 60 -1.68 -0.42 9.60
CA GLN A 60 -0.63 -1.10 10.36
C GLN A 60 -1.21 -1.98 11.46
N PHE A 61 -0.53 -3.07 11.79
CA PHE A 61 -0.90 -3.96 12.89
C PHE A 61 -0.26 -3.47 14.20
N THR A 62 -0.86 -2.45 14.80
CA THR A 62 -0.50 -1.92 16.12
C THR A 62 -1.28 -2.62 17.21
N ASP A 63 -0.90 -2.39 18.48
CA ASP A 63 -1.63 -2.91 19.63
C ASP A 63 -3.13 -2.62 19.55
N ARG A 64 -3.95 -3.64 19.82
CA ARG A 64 -5.43 -3.61 19.82
C ARG A 64 -6.08 -3.29 18.46
N CYS A 65 -5.35 -3.26 17.36
CA CYS A 65 -5.97 -2.97 16.05
C CYS A 65 -7.01 -4.04 15.65
N GLY A 66 -6.84 -5.29 16.04
CA GLY A 66 -7.82 -6.34 15.81
C GLY A 66 -9.17 -6.04 16.45
N ASN A 67 -9.16 -5.54 17.70
CA ASN A 67 -10.39 -5.10 18.37
C ASN A 67 -10.99 -3.87 17.67
N MET A 68 -10.16 -2.92 17.22
CA MET A 68 -10.63 -1.76 16.45
C MET A 68 -11.33 -2.17 15.16
N VAL A 69 -10.76 -3.13 14.40
CA VAL A 69 -11.38 -3.69 13.19
C VAL A 69 -12.71 -4.40 13.54
N ARG A 70 -12.72 -5.19 14.61
CA ARG A 70 -13.93 -5.88 15.07
C ARG A 70 -15.06 -4.91 15.37
N VAL A 71 -14.79 -3.88 16.15
CA VAL A 71 -15.78 -2.84 16.51
C VAL A 71 -16.26 -2.08 15.27
N ALA A 72 -15.34 -1.74 14.36
CA ALA A 72 -15.68 -1.05 13.11
C ALA A 72 -16.61 -1.90 12.22
N VAL A 73 -16.27 -3.18 12.00
CA VAL A 73 -17.11 -4.10 11.21
C VAL A 73 -18.47 -4.29 11.88
N ASP A 74 -18.51 -4.61 13.18
CA ASP A 74 -19.76 -4.81 13.93
C ASP A 74 -20.67 -3.56 13.86
N SER A 75 -20.10 -2.38 14.02
CA SER A 75 -20.85 -1.11 13.89
C SER A 75 -21.44 -0.92 12.50
N LEU A 76 -20.70 -1.23 11.43
CA LEU A 76 -21.19 -1.11 10.07
C LEU A 76 -22.30 -2.15 9.79
N LEU A 77 -22.17 -3.39 10.27
CA LEU A 77 -23.18 -4.42 10.11
C LEU A 77 -24.47 -4.08 10.86
N LYS A 78 -24.37 -3.52 12.05
CA LYS A 78 -25.53 -3.05 12.83
C LYS A 78 -26.22 -1.86 12.19
N ALA A 79 -25.45 -0.95 11.60
CA ALA A 79 -25.99 0.23 10.90
C ALA A 79 -26.71 -0.13 9.58
N ASN A 80 -26.27 -1.21 8.91
CA ASN A 80 -26.92 -1.71 7.71
C ASN A 80 -27.02 -3.25 7.73
N PRO A 81 -28.13 -3.83 8.23
CA PRO A 81 -28.38 -5.26 8.22
C PRO A 81 -28.44 -5.91 6.82
N LYS A 82 -28.50 -5.10 5.75
CA LYS A 82 -28.47 -5.55 4.36
C LYS A 82 -27.07 -5.56 3.76
N THR A 83 -26.02 -5.45 4.60
CA THR A 83 -24.63 -5.52 4.16
C THR A 83 -24.38 -6.83 3.42
N LYS A 84 -23.85 -6.74 2.20
CA LYS A 84 -23.56 -7.87 1.31
C LYS A 84 -22.19 -8.48 1.53
N GLY A 85 -21.28 -7.77 2.18
CA GLY A 85 -19.94 -8.25 2.44
C GLY A 85 -19.01 -7.20 3.03
N VAL A 86 -17.82 -7.66 3.42
CA VAL A 86 -16.76 -6.86 3.99
C VAL A 86 -15.59 -6.74 3.01
N ILE A 87 -15.03 -5.55 2.88
CA ILE A 87 -13.80 -5.27 2.16
C ILE A 87 -12.74 -4.86 3.19
N LEU A 88 -11.78 -5.74 3.45
CA LEU A 88 -10.63 -5.46 4.31
C LEU A 88 -9.46 -5.00 3.45
N ASP A 89 -9.13 -3.71 3.51
CA ASP A 89 -8.04 -3.13 2.72
C ASP A 89 -6.73 -3.14 3.51
N LEU A 90 -5.82 -4.01 3.10
CA LEU A 90 -4.46 -4.15 3.61
C LEU A 90 -3.39 -3.60 2.64
N ARG A 91 -3.78 -2.88 1.61
CA ARG A 91 -2.84 -2.27 0.67
C ARG A 91 -1.96 -1.25 1.39
N PHE A 92 -0.66 -1.25 1.09
CA PHE A 92 0.37 -0.42 1.73
C PHE A 92 0.59 -0.69 3.23
N ASN A 93 0.02 -1.75 3.79
CA ASN A 93 0.20 -2.12 5.18
C ASN A 93 1.46 -3.02 5.35
N PRO A 94 2.54 -2.54 5.99
CA PRO A 94 3.79 -3.29 6.12
C PRO A 94 3.73 -4.42 7.16
N GLY A 95 2.58 -4.62 7.80
CA GLY A 95 2.39 -5.56 8.88
C GLY A 95 2.49 -4.93 10.27
N GLY A 96 2.99 -5.69 11.22
CA GLY A 96 3.14 -5.33 12.62
C GLY A 96 3.06 -6.54 13.53
N LEU A 97 2.24 -6.46 14.59
CA LEU A 97 2.12 -7.50 15.59
C LEU A 97 1.42 -8.75 15.04
N LEU A 98 2.04 -9.92 15.22
CA LEU A 98 1.51 -11.20 14.77
C LEU A 98 0.20 -11.54 15.49
N ASP A 99 0.13 -11.31 16.81
CA ASP A 99 -1.06 -11.61 17.60
C ASP A 99 -2.27 -10.79 17.10
N GLU A 100 -2.05 -9.59 16.59
CA GLU A 100 -3.11 -8.77 16.00
C GLU A 100 -3.58 -9.32 14.63
N ALA A 101 -2.70 -9.98 13.86
CA ALA A 101 -3.13 -10.71 12.67
C ALA A 101 -4.07 -11.89 13.04
N VAL A 102 -3.75 -12.62 14.11
CA VAL A 102 -4.63 -13.66 14.65
C VAL A 102 -5.96 -13.08 15.13
N ASN A 103 -5.91 -11.93 15.84
CA ASN A 103 -7.10 -11.24 16.32
C ASN A 103 -8.02 -10.81 15.17
N ILE A 104 -7.46 -10.36 14.04
CA ILE A 104 -8.25 -10.05 12.83
C ILE A 104 -8.83 -11.31 12.20
N CYS A 105 -8.08 -12.41 12.15
CA CYS A 105 -8.63 -13.69 11.69
C CYS A 105 -9.81 -14.16 12.55
N ASN A 106 -9.76 -13.95 13.86
CA ASN A 106 -10.87 -14.27 14.78
C ASN A 106 -12.18 -13.51 14.48
N ILE A 107 -12.14 -12.42 13.70
CA ILE A 107 -13.36 -11.68 13.34
C ILE A 107 -14.19 -12.46 12.32
N PHE A 108 -13.52 -13.22 11.44
CA PHE A 108 -14.13 -13.83 10.25
C PHE A 108 -14.11 -15.35 10.25
N ILE A 109 -13.35 -15.98 11.14
CA ILE A 109 -13.07 -17.42 11.14
C ILE A 109 -13.47 -17.99 12.49
N ASN A 110 -14.18 -19.12 12.48
CA ASN A 110 -14.57 -19.84 13.69
C ASN A 110 -13.34 -20.35 14.47
N GLY A 111 -13.54 -20.69 15.74
CA GLY A 111 -12.47 -21.14 16.62
C GLY A 111 -11.73 -22.39 16.15
N ASP A 112 -10.51 -22.57 16.66
CA ASP A 112 -9.62 -23.72 16.45
C ASP A 112 -9.11 -23.94 15.01
N GLN A 113 -9.27 -22.95 14.12
CA GLN A 113 -8.66 -23.00 12.78
C GLN A 113 -7.22 -22.48 12.82
N LEU A 114 -6.32 -23.16 12.10
CA LEU A 114 -4.93 -22.73 11.97
C LEU A 114 -4.85 -21.37 11.24
N VAL A 115 -4.09 -20.44 11.81
CA VAL A 115 -3.78 -19.15 11.21
C VAL A 115 -2.34 -19.13 10.68
N VAL A 116 -1.38 -19.48 11.52
CA VAL A 116 0.02 -19.47 11.15
C VAL A 116 0.83 -20.38 12.08
N THR A 117 1.84 -21.03 11.52
CA THR A 117 2.86 -21.76 12.30
C THR A 117 4.21 -21.08 12.10
N THR A 118 4.96 -20.88 13.18
CA THR A 118 6.36 -20.42 13.11
C THR A 118 7.29 -21.59 13.37
N LYS A 119 8.29 -21.79 12.49
CA LYS A 119 9.28 -22.84 12.63
C LYS A 119 10.68 -22.26 12.49
N GLY A 120 11.54 -22.58 13.44
CA GLY A 120 12.91 -22.12 13.51
C GLY A 120 13.93 -23.26 13.51
N LYS A 121 15.20 -22.90 13.70
CA LYS A 121 16.29 -23.88 13.88
C LYS A 121 16.16 -24.63 15.23
N ASN A 122 15.63 -23.95 16.24
CA ASN A 122 15.32 -24.56 17.55
C ASN A 122 13.82 -24.85 17.60
N GLU A 123 13.46 -26.13 17.55
CA GLU A 123 12.06 -26.60 17.55
C GLU A 123 11.30 -26.22 18.81
N GLU A 124 11.97 -26.01 19.96
CA GLU A 124 11.34 -25.53 21.21
C GLU A 124 10.70 -24.14 21.04
N TRP A 125 11.08 -23.39 20.01
CA TRP A 125 10.55 -22.06 19.71
C TRP A 125 9.44 -22.09 18.66
N ASP A 126 9.13 -23.26 18.15
CA ASP A 126 8.03 -23.43 17.20
C ASP A 126 6.71 -23.12 17.88
N LYS A 127 5.88 -22.37 17.20
CA LYS A 127 4.57 -21.95 17.72
C LYS A 127 3.50 -22.13 16.66
N THR A 128 2.34 -22.57 17.12
CA THR A 128 1.13 -22.67 16.30
C THR A 128 0.09 -21.69 16.83
N TYR A 129 -0.39 -20.84 15.95
CA TYR A 129 -1.43 -19.85 16.26
C TYR A 129 -2.73 -20.26 15.59
N LYS A 130 -3.78 -20.31 16.37
CA LYS A 130 -5.12 -20.69 15.93
C LYS A 130 -6.12 -19.61 16.28
N THR A 131 -7.23 -19.57 15.55
CA THR A 131 -8.38 -18.74 15.90
C THR A 131 -9.01 -19.19 17.21
N ARG A 132 -9.67 -18.25 17.91
CA ARG A 132 -10.36 -18.46 19.18
C ARG A 132 -11.71 -17.76 19.19
N GLY A 133 -12.68 -18.39 19.80
CA GLY A 133 -14.01 -17.80 19.98
C GLY A 133 -14.89 -17.86 18.73
N THR A 134 -15.88 -16.97 18.70
CA THR A 134 -16.91 -16.93 17.64
C THR A 134 -16.68 -15.71 16.75
N PRO A 135 -16.72 -15.85 15.42
CA PRO A 135 -16.64 -14.74 14.48
C PRO A 135 -17.86 -13.81 14.59
N LEU A 136 -17.79 -12.62 14.02
CA LEU A 136 -18.95 -11.72 13.91
C LEU A 136 -20.02 -12.33 13.00
N ASP A 137 -19.59 -12.79 11.85
CA ASP A 137 -20.43 -13.52 10.89
C ASP A 137 -19.52 -14.42 10.02
N GLU A 138 -19.73 -15.73 10.15
CA GLU A 138 -18.95 -16.73 9.42
C GLU A 138 -19.34 -16.82 7.93
N LYS A 139 -20.57 -16.43 7.60
CA LYS A 139 -21.14 -16.58 6.26
C LYS A 139 -21.02 -15.31 5.41
N LEU A 140 -20.83 -14.16 6.05
CA LEU A 140 -20.75 -12.90 5.34
C LEU A 140 -19.55 -12.89 4.36
N PRO A 141 -19.76 -12.64 3.06
CA PRO A 141 -18.68 -12.59 2.08
C PRO A 141 -17.58 -11.59 2.46
N LEU A 142 -16.34 -11.99 2.23
CA LEU A 142 -15.14 -11.21 2.57
C LEU A 142 -14.21 -11.10 1.37
N THR A 143 -13.75 -9.89 1.08
CA THR A 143 -12.61 -9.65 0.20
C THR A 143 -11.48 -9.00 0.96
N VAL A 144 -10.24 -9.35 0.62
CA VAL A 144 -9.02 -8.78 1.19
C VAL A 144 -8.22 -8.14 0.07
N LEU A 145 -8.00 -6.82 0.16
CA LEU A 145 -7.21 -6.10 -0.82
C LEU A 145 -5.75 -6.06 -0.39
N ILE A 146 -4.85 -6.44 -1.28
CA ILE A 146 -3.39 -6.43 -1.06
C ILE A 146 -2.66 -5.80 -2.23
N ASN A 147 -1.42 -5.32 -1.97
CA ASN A 147 -0.50 -4.89 -3.01
C ASN A 147 0.95 -5.23 -2.64
N ARG A 148 1.90 -4.85 -3.48
CA ARG A 148 3.34 -5.11 -3.30
C ARG A 148 3.93 -4.62 -1.97
N ARG A 149 3.24 -3.73 -1.26
CA ARG A 149 3.65 -3.21 0.06
C ARG A 149 2.92 -3.86 1.22
N SER A 150 1.97 -4.74 0.95
CA SER A 150 1.34 -5.58 1.96
C SER A 150 2.34 -6.64 2.41
N ALA A 151 2.77 -6.59 3.68
CA ALA A 151 3.85 -7.43 4.17
C ALA A 151 3.57 -8.04 5.55
N SER A 152 4.23 -9.17 5.88
CA SER A 152 4.27 -9.74 7.23
C SER A 152 2.86 -10.07 7.77
N ALA A 153 2.38 -9.41 8.84
CA ALA A 153 1.04 -9.64 9.43
C ALA A 153 -0.09 -9.48 8.41
N SER A 154 0.04 -8.56 7.43
CA SER A 154 -0.91 -8.45 6.31
C SER A 154 -0.96 -9.72 5.47
N GLU A 155 0.20 -10.34 5.26
CA GLU A 155 0.31 -11.57 4.48
C GLU A 155 -0.19 -12.78 5.28
N ILE A 156 -0.05 -12.76 6.61
CA ILE A 156 -0.65 -13.78 7.47
C ILE A 156 -2.17 -13.74 7.33
N VAL A 157 -2.79 -12.56 7.43
CA VAL A 157 -4.25 -12.41 7.28
C VAL A 157 -4.70 -12.82 5.89
N ALA A 158 -4.12 -12.23 4.82
CA ALA A 158 -4.50 -12.53 3.44
C ALA A 158 -4.28 -14.00 3.09
N GLY A 159 -3.14 -14.57 3.48
CA GLY A 159 -2.80 -15.98 3.25
C GLY A 159 -3.72 -16.94 4.00
N THR A 160 -4.07 -16.61 5.24
CA THR A 160 -5.03 -17.41 6.00
C THR A 160 -6.41 -17.42 5.34
N MET A 161 -6.93 -16.22 4.97
CA MET A 161 -8.24 -16.12 4.29
C MET A 161 -8.26 -16.89 2.97
N GLN A 162 -7.15 -16.85 2.22
CA GLN A 162 -7.00 -17.58 0.97
C GLN A 162 -6.89 -19.10 1.19
N ASP A 163 -6.03 -19.54 2.11
CA ASP A 163 -5.70 -20.96 2.28
C ASP A 163 -6.84 -21.78 2.86
N ILE A 164 -7.70 -21.18 3.70
CA ILE A 164 -8.90 -21.84 4.22
C ILE A 164 -10.17 -21.55 3.40
N ASP A 165 -10.02 -20.88 2.26
CA ASP A 165 -11.12 -20.49 1.36
C ASP A 165 -12.21 -19.66 2.04
N ARG A 166 -11.82 -18.76 2.98
CA ARG A 166 -12.75 -17.90 3.72
C ARG A 166 -13.05 -16.57 3.02
N GLY A 167 -12.13 -16.09 2.22
CA GLY A 167 -12.25 -14.81 1.54
C GLY A 167 -11.47 -14.76 0.26
N VAL A 168 -11.90 -13.90 -0.66
CA VAL A 168 -11.26 -13.68 -1.96
C VAL A 168 -10.20 -12.59 -1.81
N VAL A 169 -8.97 -12.89 -2.22
CA VAL A 169 -7.84 -11.95 -2.20
C VAL A 169 -7.73 -11.25 -3.55
N ILE A 170 -7.75 -9.92 -3.56
CA ILE A 170 -7.75 -9.09 -4.78
C ILE A 170 -6.59 -8.10 -4.76
N GLY A 171 -5.97 -7.85 -5.90
CA GLY A 171 -4.95 -6.82 -6.06
C GLY A 171 -3.67 -7.32 -6.70
N GLN A 172 -2.54 -7.01 -6.09
CA GLN A 172 -1.21 -7.38 -6.59
C GLN A 172 -0.55 -8.34 -5.62
N ARG A 173 0.39 -9.16 -6.13
CA ARG A 173 1.23 -10.01 -5.30
C ARG A 173 1.83 -9.21 -4.14
N SER A 174 1.77 -9.75 -2.92
CA SER A 174 2.30 -9.12 -1.73
C SER A 174 3.83 -9.11 -1.68
N PHE A 175 4.41 -8.53 -0.65
CA PHE A 175 5.86 -8.33 -0.50
C PHE A 175 6.67 -9.62 -0.38
N GLY A 176 6.16 -10.63 0.33
CA GLY A 176 6.87 -11.88 0.58
C GLY A 176 7.81 -11.84 1.80
N LYS A 177 7.35 -11.26 2.91
CA LYS A 177 8.10 -11.24 4.17
C LYS A 177 7.64 -12.39 5.08
N GLY A 178 8.31 -13.53 4.94
CA GLY A 178 8.00 -14.78 5.66
C GLY A 178 8.92 -15.09 6.85
N LEU A 179 9.70 -14.10 7.33
CA LEU A 179 10.63 -14.29 8.44
C LEU A 179 10.12 -13.64 9.72
N VAL A 180 10.24 -14.39 10.82
CA VAL A 180 9.98 -13.91 12.19
C VAL A 180 11.24 -13.28 12.75
N GLN A 181 11.13 -12.04 13.19
CA GLN A 181 12.23 -11.32 13.85
C GLN A 181 11.89 -11.08 15.30
N THR A 182 12.80 -11.45 16.19
CA THR A 182 12.70 -11.24 17.63
C THR A 182 13.69 -10.18 18.05
N THR A 183 13.26 -9.25 18.90
CA THR A 183 14.17 -8.27 19.52
C THR A 183 14.62 -8.78 20.89
N ARG A 184 15.91 -8.76 21.12
CA ARG A 184 16.54 -9.10 22.41
C ARG A 184 17.19 -7.85 22.96
N GLU A 185 16.97 -7.57 24.23
CA GLU A 185 17.64 -6.48 24.93
C GLU A 185 19.08 -6.91 25.28
N LEU A 186 20.01 -6.00 25.07
CA LEU A 186 21.41 -6.13 25.39
C LEU A 186 21.81 -5.09 26.42
N ALA A 187 23.04 -5.15 26.92
CA ALA A 187 23.60 -4.15 27.80
C ALA A 187 23.58 -2.75 27.15
N PHE A 188 23.64 -1.69 27.98
CA PHE A 188 23.68 -0.29 27.54
C PHE A 188 22.48 0.18 26.70
N ASN A 189 21.27 -0.32 26.98
CA ASN A 189 20.04 -0.03 26.22
C ASN A 189 20.13 -0.38 24.72
N ALA A 190 21.08 -1.19 24.32
CA ALA A 190 21.16 -1.71 22.96
C ALA A 190 20.13 -2.82 22.76
N LYS A 191 19.68 -2.97 21.51
CA LYS A 191 18.74 -4.03 21.14
C LYS A 191 19.25 -4.80 19.93
N LEU A 192 19.26 -6.12 20.03
CA LEU A 192 19.57 -7.02 18.93
C LEU A 192 18.26 -7.49 18.29
N LYS A 193 18.10 -7.23 17.01
CA LYS A 193 17.01 -7.78 16.19
C LYS A 193 17.55 -8.96 15.39
N VAL A 194 17.04 -10.15 15.65
CA VAL A 194 17.51 -11.39 15.04
C VAL A 194 16.36 -12.16 14.41
N THR A 195 16.60 -12.76 13.25
CA THR A 195 15.66 -13.69 12.63
C THR A 195 15.73 -15.04 13.34
N THR A 196 14.61 -15.51 13.86
CA THR A 196 14.51 -16.72 14.68
C THR A 196 13.72 -17.84 14.02
N ALA A 197 12.80 -17.54 13.11
CA ALA A 197 11.92 -18.52 12.48
C ALA A 197 11.43 -18.05 11.11
N LYS A 198 10.89 -19.00 10.34
CA LYS A 198 10.00 -18.76 9.19
C LYS A 198 8.57 -18.98 9.63
N TYR A 199 7.60 -18.30 8.99
CA TYR A 199 6.21 -18.63 9.21
C TYR A 199 5.54 -19.25 7.99
N TYR A 200 4.58 -20.11 8.28
CA TYR A 200 3.87 -20.95 7.33
C TYR A 200 2.37 -20.70 7.49
N THR A 201 1.70 -20.45 6.39
CA THR A 201 0.24 -20.26 6.32
C THR A 201 -0.50 -21.59 6.50
N PRO A 202 -1.83 -21.62 6.60
CA PRO A 202 -2.59 -22.87 6.84
C PRO A 202 -2.35 -23.98 5.82
N SER A 203 -2.07 -23.66 4.56
CA SER A 203 -1.71 -24.65 3.54
C SER A 203 -0.32 -25.29 3.75
N GLY A 204 0.48 -24.76 4.66
CA GLY A 204 1.86 -25.20 4.94
C GLY A 204 2.91 -24.50 4.08
N ARG A 205 2.55 -23.56 3.21
CA ARG A 205 3.51 -22.81 2.38
C ARG A 205 4.21 -21.70 3.16
N CYS A 206 5.50 -21.51 2.86
CA CYS A 206 6.29 -20.37 3.31
C CYS A 206 6.29 -19.29 2.25
N ILE A 207 5.85 -18.08 2.60
CA ILE A 207 5.70 -16.98 1.63
C ILE A 207 6.97 -16.14 1.43
N GLN A 208 8.09 -16.50 2.08
CA GLN A 208 9.33 -15.73 1.97
C GLN A 208 9.78 -15.63 0.52
N ALA A 209 9.89 -14.42 -0.02
CA ALA A 209 10.28 -14.18 -1.41
C ALA A 209 11.79 -14.01 -1.58
N LEU A 210 12.49 -13.40 -0.61
CA LEU A 210 13.92 -13.15 -0.71
C LEU A 210 14.74 -14.35 -0.24
N ASP A 211 15.74 -14.76 -1.02
CA ASP A 211 16.64 -15.87 -0.70
C ASP A 211 17.88 -15.37 0.04
N TYR A 212 17.80 -15.31 1.35
CA TYR A 212 18.94 -14.93 2.20
C TYR A 212 20.04 -16.00 2.30
N THR A 213 19.83 -17.20 1.75
CA THR A 213 20.81 -18.29 1.77
C THR A 213 21.84 -18.14 0.66
N HIS A 214 21.44 -17.51 -0.45
CA HIS A 214 22.32 -17.21 -1.57
C HIS A 214 22.39 -15.68 -1.77
N ARG A 215 23.56 -15.12 -1.57
CA ARG A 215 23.81 -13.70 -1.80
C ARG A 215 24.56 -13.51 -3.12
N ASN A 216 24.22 -12.44 -3.82
CA ASN A 216 24.97 -12.02 -5.00
C ASN A 216 26.38 -11.53 -4.58
N GLU A 217 27.29 -11.42 -5.54
CA GLU A 217 28.66 -10.95 -5.31
C GLU A 217 28.74 -9.56 -4.66
N ASP A 218 27.77 -8.69 -4.96
CA ASP A 218 27.62 -7.34 -4.37
C ASP A 218 26.98 -7.36 -2.96
N GLY A 219 26.67 -8.55 -2.42
CA GLY A 219 26.01 -8.73 -1.13
C GLY A 219 24.49 -8.54 -1.14
N SER A 220 23.89 -8.19 -2.28
CA SER A 220 22.44 -8.11 -2.42
C SER A 220 21.79 -9.50 -2.35
N VAL A 221 20.46 -9.50 -2.13
CA VAL A 221 19.66 -10.71 -1.99
C VAL A 221 18.66 -10.78 -3.14
N GLY A 222 18.69 -11.86 -3.89
CA GLY A 222 17.75 -12.13 -4.97
C GLY A 222 16.41 -12.68 -4.47
N GLU A 223 15.44 -12.78 -5.37
CA GLU A 223 14.19 -13.49 -5.12
C GLU A 223 14.37 -14.99 -5.37
N ILE A 224 13.55 -15.81 -4.68
CA ILE A 224 13.49 -17.25 -4.91
C ILE A 224 13.04 -17.48 -6.35
N SER A 225 13.83 -18.22 -7.14
CA SER A 225 13.52 -18.53 -8.52
C SER A 225 12.18 -19.28 -8.64
N ASP A 226 11.41 -18.99 -9.69
CA ASP A 226 10.13 -19.66 -9.93
C ASP A 226 10.25 -21.18 -10.05
N SER A 227 11.40 -21.68 -10.50
CA SER A 227 11.72 -23.12 -10.58
C SER A 227 11.85 -23.82 -9.23
N LEU A 228 12.08 -23.05 -8.16
CA LEU A 228 12.23 -23.55 -6.79
C LEU A 228 10.93 -23.45 -5.98
N LYS A 229 9.88 -22.82 -6.53
CA LYS A 229 8.60 -22.67 -5.86
C LYS A 229 7.80 -23.96 -5.89
N SER A 230 7.23 -24.32 -4.75
CA SER A 230 6.40 -25.52 -4.59
C SER A 230 4.92 -25.19 -4.64
N LYS A 231 4.14 -26.18 -5.09
CA LYS A 231 2.66 -26.11 -5.15
C LYS A 231 2.06 -26.60 -3.85
N PHE A 232 1.12 -25.85 -3.32
CA PHE A 232 0.29 -26.20 -2.17
C PHE A 232 -1.18 -26.14 -2.55
N LYS A 233 -2.06 -26.62 -1.67
CA LYS A 233 -3.51 -26.61 -1.89
C LYS A 233 -4.20 -25.88 -0.74
N THR A 234 -5.17 -25.04 -1.10
CA THR A 234 -6.12 -24.50 -0.13
C THR A 234 -7.06 -25.61 0.39
N LYS A 235 -7.88 -25.29 1.36
CA LYS A 235 -8.87 -26.23 1.94
C LYS A 235 -9.78 -26.86 0.87
N ASN A 236 -10.21 -26.09 -0.12
CA ASN A 236 -11.05 -26.56 -1.24
C ASN A 236 -10.24 -27.10 -2.43
N GLY A 237 -8.91 -27.21 -2.31
CA GLY A 237 -8.05 -27.81 -3.32
C GLY A 237 -7.55 -26.88 -4.41
N ARG A 238 -7.74 -25.55 -4.30
CA ARG A 238 -7.16 -24.55 -5.22
C ARG A 238 -5.64 -24.56 -5.09
N ILE A 239 -4.92 -24.36 -6.18
CA ILE A 239 -3.46 -24.35 -6.18
C ILE A 239 -2.96 -22.96 -5.74
N VAL A 240 -2.05 -22.95 -4.79
CA VAL A 240 -1.31 -21.79 -4.30
C VAL A 240 0.18 -22.10 -4.27
N MET A 241 1.04 -21.07 -4.36
CA MET A 241 2.48 -21.24 -4.46
C MET A 241 3.17 -20.68 -3.20
N ASP A 242 4.34 -21.21 -2.85
CA ASP A 242 5.26 -20.63 -1.88
C ASP A 242 6.27 -19.67 -2.52
N GLY A 243 7.24 -19.19 -1.72
CA GLY A 243 8.46 -18.50 -2.23
C GLY A 243 8.24 -17.17 -2.94
N GLY A 244 7.08 -16.52 -2.80
CA GLY A 244 6.84 -15.29 -3.56
C GLY A 244 5.76 -14.37 -2.99
N GLY A 245 5.50 -14.38 -1.69
CA GLY A 245 4.39 -13.66 -1.09
C GLY A 245 3.04 -14.33 -1.36
N ILE A 246 1.97 -13.57 -1.14
CA ILE A 246 0.60 -14.00 -1.44
C ILE A 246 0.23 -13.54 -2.83
N GLU A 247 -0.03 -14.49 -3.73
CA GLU A 247 -0.58 -14.22 -5.05
C GLU A 247 -2.09 -14.04 -4.93
N PRO A 248 -2.68 -12.91 -5.37
CA PRO A 248 -4.12 -12.71 -5.24
C PRO A 248 -4.92 -13.66 -6.15
N ASP A 249 -6.16 -13.97 -5.73
CA ASP A 249 -7.12 -14.75 -6.53
C ASP A 249 -7.57 -13.98 -7.78
N ILE A 250 -7.67 -12.65 -7.65
CA ILE A 250 -7.93 -11.72 -8.77
C ILE A 250 -6.78 -10.73 -8.84
N LYS A 251 -6.01 -10.82 -9.92
CA LYS A 251 -4.88 -9.93 -10.17
C LYS A 251 -5.36 -8.62 -10.79
N THR A 252 -4.84 -7.53 -10.25
CA THR A 252 -5.02 -6.19 -10.83
C THR A 252 -3.72 -5.70 -11.44
N PRO A 253 -3.78 -4.84 -12.48
CA PRO A 253 -2.57 -4.30 -13.08
C PRO A 253 -1.73 -3.52 -12.07
N SER A 254 -0.43 -3.75 -12.09
CA SER A 254 0.50 -2.91 -11.34
C SER A 254 0.61 -1.56 -12.04
N LYS A 255 0.24 -0.48 -11.35
CA LYS A 255 0.53 0.86 -11.83
C LYS A 255 2.01 1.14 -11.58
N GLU A 256 2.82 1.09 -12.64
CA GLU A 256 4.20 1.56 -12.54
C GLU A 256 4.22 3.05 -12.22
N ALA A 257 5.25 3.47 -11.47
CA ALA A 257 5.44 4.88 -11.19
C ALA A 257 5.68 5.62 -12.51
N ILE A 258 4.81 6.56 -12.82
CA ILE A 258 4.90 7.38 -14.02
C ILE A 258 5.98 8.44 -13.77
N LYS A 259 7.04 8.43 -14.57
CA LYS A 259 8.24 9.27 -14.36
C LYS A 259 7.92 10.76 -14.23
N ILE A 260 7.04 11.32 -15.08
CA ILE A 260 6.64 12.71 -14.97
C ILE A 260 5.92 13.01 -13.65
N VAL A 261 5.05 12.11 -13.19
CA VAL A 261 4.36 12.27 -11.89
C VAL A 261 5.36 12.23 -10.74
N THR A 262 6.34 11.33 -10.81
CA THR A 262 7.44 11.28 -9.85
C THR A 262 8.22 12.60 -9.84
N ALA A 263 8.62 13.11 -11.02
CA ALA A 263 9.35 14.37 -11.13
C ALA A 263 8.57 15.57 -10.57
N LEU A 264 7.25 15.62 -10.82
CA LEU A 264 6.40 16.68 -10.27
C LEU A 264 6.30 16.59 -8.73
N ASN A 265 6.25 15.39 -8.17
CA ASN A 265 6.22 15.17 -6.71
C ASN A 265 7.59 15.45 -6.07
N ASP A 266 8.71 15.00 -6.68
CA ASP A 266 10.07 15.23 -6.18
C ASP A 266 10.46 16.72 -6.12
N LYS A 267 9.81 17.53 -6.94
CA LYS A 267 9.94 19.00 -6.96
C LYS A 267 8.85 19.72 -6.17
N ASP A 268 8.01 18.99 -5.44
CA ASP A 268 6.87 19.51 -4.65
C ASP A 268 5.83 20.28 -5.49
N TYR A 269 5.83 20.19 -6.84
CA TYR A 269 4.93 20.99 -7.67
C TYR A 269 3.45 20.60 -7.52
N ILE A 270 3.15 19.33 -7.26
CA ILE A 270 1.78 18.91 -6.93
C ILE A 270 1.33 19.55 -5.61
N PHE A 271 2.20 19.50 -4.59
CA PHE A 271 1.96 20.11 -3.29
C PHE A 271 1.79 21.63 -3.37
N ASP A 272 2.71 22.32 -4.05
CA ASP A 272 2.71 23.77 -4.18
C ASP A 272 1.48 24.27 -4.94
N TYR A 273 1.13 23.61 -6.05
CA TYR A 273 -0.08 23.97 -6.79
C TYR A 273 -1.35 23.75 -5.97
N ALA A 274 -1.47 22.63 -5.27
CA ALA A 274 -2.61 22.39 -4.39
C ALA A 274 -2.71 23.44 -3.27
N THR A 275 -1.57 23.96 -2.79
CA THR A 275 -1.52 25.07 -1.84
C THR A 275 -2.00 26.38 -2.50
N LYS A 276 -1.52 26.69 -3.72
CA LYS A 276 -2.01 27.82 -4.51
C LYS A 276 -3.52 27.72 -4.76
N TYR A 277 -4.00 26.54 -5.17
CA TYR A 277 -5.42 26.30 -5.40
C TYR A 277 -6.26 26.61 -4.16
N ALA A 278 -5.84 26.11 -3.00
CA ALA A 278 -6.54 26.37 -1.74
C ALA A 278 -6.59 27.84 -1.35
N SER A 279 -5.62 28.66 -1.76
CA SER A 279 -5.62 30.11 -1.47
C SER A 279 -6.68 30.88 -2.23
N THR A 280 -7.04 30.39 -3.41
CA THR A 280 -8.02 31.06 -4.30
C THR A 280 -9.41 30.45 -4.22
N HIS A 281 -9.54 29.30 -3.55
CA HIS A 281 -10.80 28.57 -3.40
C HIS A 281 -11.07 28.33 -1.90
N PRO A 282 -11.79 29.23 -1.20
CA PRO A 282 -12.09 29.06 0.23
C PRO A 282 -12.85 27.78 0.58
N THR A 283 -13.58 27.20 -0.37
CA THR A 283 -14.33 25.95 -0.22
C THR A 283 -14.24 25.13 -1.49
N ILE A 284 -14.40 23.81 -1.37
CA ILE A 284 -14.56 22.88 -2.50
C ILE A 284 -15.79 21.99 -2.28
N ALA A 285 -16.20 21.24 -3.31
CA ALA A 285 -17.22 20.22 -3.18
C ALA A 285 -16.85 19.17 -2.12
N ALA A 286 -17.84 18.44 -1.60
CA ALA A 286 -17.59 17.36 -0.65
C ALA A 286 -16.57 16.35 -1.20
N ALA A 287 -15.73 15.80 -0.33
CA ALA A 287 -14.65 14.88 -0.72
C ALA A 287 -15.12 13.75 -1.66
N LYS A 288 -16.29 13.18 -1.39
CA LYS A 288 -16.90 12.11 -2.23
C LYS A 288 -17.25 12.54 -3.67
N THR A 289 -17.35 13.83 -3.95
CA THR A 289 -17.82 14.33 -5.24
C THR A 289 -16.87 15.32 -5.88
N PHE A 290 -15.80 15.68 -5.17
CA PHE A 290 -14.83 16.63 -5.71
C PHE A 290 -14.06 16.00 -6.88
N THR A 291 -14.06 16.71 -8.00
CA THR A 291 -13.26 16.41 -9.18
C THR A 291 -12.62 17.69 -9.68
N LEU A 292 -11.36 17.60 -10.08
CA LEU A 292 -10.65 18.71 -10.68
C LEU A 292 -11.16 18.93 -12.11
N SER A 293 -11.51 20.15 -12.44
CA SER A 293 -12.04 20.47 -13.77
C SER A 293 -10.95 20.50 -14.85
N GLU A 294 -11.37 20.48 -16.11
CA GLU A 294 -10.48 20.65 -17.26
C GLU A 294 -9.76 22.01 -17.22
N SER A 295 -10.45 23.06 -16.80
CA SER A 295 -9.87 24.40 -16.66
C SER A 295 -8.84 24.47 -15.54
N ASP A 296 -9.06 23.78 -14.43
CA ASP A 296 -8.08 23.72 -13.32
C ASP A 296 -6.82 22.99 -13.74
N PHE A 297 -6.95 21.91 -14.53
CA PHE A 297 -5.78 21.22 -15.08
C PHE A 297 -5.01 22.10 -16.07
N ALA A 298 -5.69 22.85 -16.92
CA ALA A 298 -5.05 23.80 -17.84
C ALA A 298 -4.32 24.93 -17.07
N ASP A 299 -4.89 25.42 -15.96
CA ASP A 299 -4.24 26.39 -15.08
C ASP A 299 -2.97 25.77 -14.41
N PHE A 300 -3.04 24.52 -14.01
CA PHE A 300 -1.87 23.78 -13.50
C PHE A 300 -0.75 23.69 -14.55
N VAL A 301 -1.07 23.32 -15.79
CA VAL A 301 -0.10 23.23 -16.89
C VAL A 301 0.54 24.60 -17.16
N LYS A 302 -0.28 25.66 -17.19
CA LYS A 302 0.21 27.04 -17.34
C LYS A 302 1.10 27.46 -16.15
N TRP A 303 0.73 27.09 -14.94
CA TRP A 303 1.53 27.40 -13.75
C TRP A 303 2.88 26.68 -13.73
N LEU A 304 3.02 25.57 -14.46
CA LEU A 304 4.29 24.86 -14.64
C LEU A 304 5.23 25.51 -15.68
N GLU A 305 4.77 26.48 -16.47
CA GLU A 305 5.62 27.15 -17.46
C GLU A 305 6.85 27.76 -16.79
N GLY A 306 8.02 27.52 -17.37
CA GLY A 306 9.31 27.97 -16.83
C GLY A 306 9.85 27.19 -15.62
N LYS A 307 9.13 26.20 -15.10
CA LYS A 307 9.61 25.34 -14.03
C LYS A 307 10.37 24.13 -14.58
N ASP A 308 11.36 23.66 -13.81
CA ASP A 308 12.13 22.47 -14.16
C ASP A 308 11.56 21.23 -13.47
N TYR A 309 10.94 20.35 -14.27
CA TYR A 309 10.48 19.00 -13.89
C TYR A 309 11.03 17.95 -14.85
N SER A 310 12.26 18.15 -15.30
CA SER A 310 12.96 17.18 -16.14
C SER A 310 13.14 15.85 -15.41
N TYR A 311 13.06 14.80 -16.16
CA TYR A 311 13.28 13.43 -15.71
C TYR A 311 13.90 12.62 -16.84
N GLN A 312 14.48 11.50 -16.49
CA GLN A 312 15.05 10.55 -17.45
C GLN A 312 14.19 9.28 -17.49
N THR A 313 13.83 8.84 -18.67
CA THR A 313 13.11 7.60 -18.87
C THR A 313 14.05 6.38 -18.75
N LYS A 314 13.52 5.19 -18.48
CA LYS A 314 14.31 3.95 -18.50
C LYS A 314 14.98 3.70 -19.86
N ALA A 315 14.32 4.12 -20.95
CA ALA A 315 14.87 4.00 -22.31
C ALA A 315 16.09 4.91 -22.52
N GLU A 316 16.01 6.14 -22.04
CA GLU A 316 17.13 7.08 -22.05
C GLU A 316 18.29 6.60 -21.16
N GLU A 317 17.99 6.10 -19.95
CA GLU A 317 19.00 5.48 -19.07
C GLU A 317 19.70 4.28 -19.73
N ALA A 318 18.94 3.43 -20.43
CA ALA A 318 19.49 2.30 -21.17
C ALA A 318 20.33 2.74 -22.35
N LEU A 319 19.91 3.79 -23.07
CA LEU A 319 20.64 4.38 -24.17
C LEU A 319 21.97 5.01 -23.71
N ASP A 320 21.99 5.67 -22.57
CA ASP A 320 23.22 6.23 -22.00
C ASP A 320 24.19 5.14 -21.57
N LYS A 321 23.69 4.05 -20.94
CA LYS A 321 24.52 2.88 -20.64
C LYS A 321 25.08 2.22 -21.89
N PHE A 322 24.27 2.10 -22.94
CA PHE A 322 24.73 1.60 -24.25
C PHE A 322 25.86 2.46 -24.80
N LYS A 323 25.73 3.82 -24.73
CA LYS A 323 26.80 4.74 -25.13
C LYS A 323 28.08 4.50 -24.36
N GLU A 324 28.00 4.38 -23.02
CA GLU A 324 29.18 4.12 -22.18
C GLU A 324 29.91 2.83 -22.60
N VAL A 325 29.17 1.76 -22.89
CA VAL A 325 29.75 0.50 -23.37
C VAL A 325 30.34 0.66 -24.75
N ALA A 326 29.62 1.26 -25.69
CA ALA A 326 30.10 1.47 -27.06
C ALA A 326 31.36 2.35 -27.13
N VAL A 327 31.49 3.35 -26.23
CA VAL A 327 32.72 4.15 -26.09
C VAL A 327 33.88 3.31 -25.58
N LYS A 328 33.69 2.49 -24.55
CA LYS A 328 34.72 1.61 -23.98
C LYS A 328 35.23 0.58 -25.00
N GLU A 329 34.35 0.12 -25.87
CA GLU A 329 34.65 -0.86 -26.92
C GLU A 329 35.10 -0.23 -28.25
N ASN A 330 35.24 1.11 -28.31
CA ASN A 330 35.64 1.88 -29.51
C ASN A 330 34.71 1.77 -30.71
N TYR A 331 33.42 1.41 -30.50
CA TYR A 331 32.39 1.37 -31.56
C TYR A 331 31.57 2.66 -31.70
N PHE A 332 31.63 3.56 -30.73
CA PHE A 332 30.73 4.71 -30.66
C PHE A 332 30.82 5.64 -31.87
N GLU A 333 32.02 5.92 -32.40
CA GLU A 333 32.17 6.82 -33.56
C GLU A 333 31.50 6.23 -34.80
N ALA A 334 31.50 4.92 -34.98
CA ALA A 334 30.84 4.24 -36.11
C ALA A 334 29.31 4.36 -36.08
N ILE A 335 28.71 4.42 -34.89
CA ILE A 335 27.24 4.41 -34.69
C ILE A 335 26.68 5.76 -34.23
N LYS A 336 27.51 6.81 -34.16
CA LYS A 336 27.15 8.11 -33.57
C LYS A 336 25.92 8.76 -34.22
N ASN A 337 25.77 8.64 -35.51
CA ASN A 337 24.62 9.20 -36.23
C ASN A 337 23.33 8.47 -35.86
N ASP A 338 23.36 7.15 -35.84
CA ASP A 338 22.21 6.30 -35.48
C ASP A 338 21.84 6.52 -34.01
N PHE A 339 22.85 6.60 -33.13
CA PHE A 339 22.66 6.95 -31.72
C PHE A 339 21.94 8.28 -31.56
N THR A 340 22.38 9.32 -32.28
CA THR A 340 21.78 10.66 -32.22
C THR A 340 20.35 10.65 -32.73
N GLN A 341 20.03 9.87 -33.74
CA GLN A 341 18.65 9.71 -34.23
C GLN A 341 17.76 9.03 -33.17
N VAL A 342 18.24 7.94 -32.57
CA VAL A 342 17.51 7.26 -31.49
C VAL A 342 17.31 8.18 -30.31
N GLN A 343 18.34 8.90 -29.86
CA GLN A 343 18.27 9.87 -28.78
C GLN A 343 17.22 10.95 -29.05
N LYS A 344 17.20 11.50 -30.28
CA LYS A 344 16.19 12.48 -30.70
C LYS A 344 14.77 11.90 -30.70
N SER A 345 14.62 10.64 -31.14
CA SER A 345 13.33 9.95 -31.15
C SER A 345 12.83 9.61 -29.76
N LEU A 346 13.71 9.39 -28.78
CA LEU A 346 13.39 9.19 -27.38
C LEU A 346 13.16 10.49 -26.64
N SER A 347 13.67 11.65 -27.17
CA SER A 347 13.41 12.94 -26.55
C SER A 347 11.90 13.20 -26.49
N HIS A 348 11.41 13.48 -25.30
CA HIS A 348 9.99 13.70 -25.04
C HIS A 348 9.67 15.17 -24.88
N ASP A 349 8.50 15.57 -25.35
CA ASP A 349 7.96 16.90 -25.11
C ASP A 349 7.24 16.88 -23.76
N LYS A 350 7.75 17.65 -22.80
CA LYS A 350 7.20 17.76 -21.44
C LYS A 350 5.69 18.10 -21.44
N THR A 351 5.26 18.94 -22.36
CA THR A 351 3.84 19.32 -22.47
C THR A 351 2.98 18.16 -22.94
N GLN A 352 3.47 17.40 -23.92
CA GLN A 352 2.77 16.18 -24.38
C GLN A 352 2.71 15.13 -23.27
N ASP A 353 3.78 14.98 -22.46
CA ASP A 353 3.80 14.05 -21.36
C ASP A 353 2.80 14.41 -20.25
N LEU A 354 2.62 15.70 -19.97
CA LEU A 354 1.55 16.16 -19.06
C LEU A 354 0.17 15.74 -19.59
N MET A 355 -0.10 15.94 -20.87
CA MET A 355 -1.38 15.57 -21.48
C MET A 355 -1.58 14.07 -21.54
N LYS A 356 -0.55 13.30 -21.90
CA LYS A 356 -0.58 11.85 -21.95
C LYS A 356 -0.87 11.22 -20.59
N ASN A 357 -0.35 11.80 -19.52
CA ASN A 357 -0.48 11.30 -18.15
C ASN A 357 -1.48 12.11 -17.30
N LYS A 358 -2.33 12.91 -17.96
CA LYS A 358 -3.29 13.82 -17.35
C LYS A 358 -4.13 13.16 -16.25
N LYS A 359 -4.70 11.99 -16.51
CA LYS A 359 -5.56 11.28 -15.56
C LYS A 359 -4.86 11.03 -14.21
N GLU A 360 -3.60 10.60 -14.25
CA GLU A 360 -2.84 10.32 -13.02
C GLU A 360 -2.40 11.61 -12.33
N ILE A 361 -2.04 12.65 -13.08
CA ILE A 361 -1.68 13.96 -12.53
C ILE A 361 -2.91 14.58 -11.84
N ILE A 362 -4.07 14.56 -12.49
CA ILE A 362 -5.33 15.03 -11.88
C ILE A 362 -5.59 14.29 -10.57
N ARG A 363 -5.42 12.98 -10.55
CA ARG A 363 -5.62 12.18 -9.32
C ARG A 363 -4.70 12.64 -8.19
N GLN A 364 -3.40 12.88 -8.48
CA GLN A 364 -2.46 13.38 -7.47
C GLN A 364 -2.83 14.79 -6.99
N LEU A 365 -3.22 15.67 -7.89
CA LEU A 365 -3.70 17.02 -7.54
C LEU A 365 -4.97 16.95 -6.68
N GLN A 366 -5.93 16.10 -7.03
CA GLN A 366 -7.15 15.91 -6.22
C GLN A 366 -6.82 15.42 -4.82
N ASP A 367 -5.93 14.44 -4.69
CA ASP A 367 -5.48 13.91 -3.39
C ASP A 367 -4.91 15.03 -2.51
N GLU A 368 -4.04 15.85 -3.07
CA GLU A 368 -3.42 16.96 -2.35
C GLU A 368 -4.40 18.10 -2.05
N ILE A 369 -5.25 18.47 -2.99
CA ILE A 369 -6.27 19.51 -2.78
C ILE A 369 -7.26 19.07 -1.71
N VAL A 370 -7.86 17.88 -1.85
CA VAL A 370 -8.85 17.36 -0.88
C VAL A 370 -8.26 17.25 0.53
N THR A 371 -6.97 16.87 0.63
CA THR A 371 -6.29 16.80 1.94
C THR A 371 -6.26 18.13 2.66
N ARG A 372 -6.20 19.27 1.97
CA ARG A 372 -6.19 20.60 2.58
C ARG A 372 -7.52 21.01 3.22
N TYR A 373 -8.62 20.47 2.70
CA TYR A 373 -9.98 20.81 3.21
C TYR A 373 -10.54 19.74 4.14
N TYR A 374 -10.27 18.48 3.84
CA TYR A 374 -10.90 17.33 4.50
C TYR A 374 -9.91 16.37 5.14
N PHE A 375 -8.62 16.74 5.22
CA PHE A 375 -7.53 15.93 5.79
C PHE A 375 -7.39 14.55 5.14
N SER A 376 -6.67 13.66 5.80
CA SER A 376 -6.43 12.30 5.29
C SER A 376 -7.72 11.50 5.09
N ARG A 377 -8.75 11.72 5.92
CA ARG A 377 -10.04 11.05 5.78
C ARG A 377 -10.70 11.39 4.45
N GLY A 378 -10.77 12.68 4.09
CA GLY A 378 -11.35 13.11 2.82
C GLY A 378 -10.57 12.60 1.62
N ARG A 379 -9.24 12.51 1.71
CA ARG A 379 -8.42 11.90 0.65
C ARG A 379 -8.83 10.46 0.38
N TYR A 380 -8.97 9.62 1.41
CA TYR A 380 -9.42 8.24 1.23
C TYR A 380 -10.83 8.18 0.62
N GLU A 381 -11.71 9.06 1.09
CA GLU A 381 -13.07 9.16 0.59
C GLU A 381 -13.14 9.54 -0.90
N ASN A 382 -12.26 10.44 -1.35
CA ASN A 382 -12.15 10.82 -2.75
C ASN A 382 -11.55 9.68 -3.60
N GLN A 383 -10.48 9.04 -3.13
CA GLN A 383 -9.82 7.94 -3.84
C GLN A 383 -10.76 6.77 -4.15
N LEU A 384 -11.70 6.47 -3.25
CA LEU A 384 -12.66 5.36 -3.43
C LEU A 384 -13.60 5.54 -4.62
N GLN A 385 -13.78 6.76 -5.16
CA GLN A 385 -14.64 6.99 -6.33
C GLN A 385 -14.14 6.22 -7.56
N ASP A 386 -12.82 6.18 -7.76
CA ASP A 386 -12.19 5.61 -8.95
C ASP A 386 -11.24 4.43 -8.65
N ASP A 387 -11.34 3.86 -7.45
CA ASP A 387 -10.54 2.73 -7.05
C ASP A 387 -11.02 1.44 -7.74
N GLU A 388 -10.28 0.99 -8.75
CA GLU A 388 -10.63 -0.18 -9.56
C GLU A 388 -10.65 -1.47 -8.74
N GLU A 389 -9.76 -1.61 -7.73
CA GLU A 389 -9.69 -2.79 -6.88
C GLU A 389 -10.89 -2.85 -5.93
N VAL A 390 -11.34 -1.70 -5.43
CA VAL A 390 -12.55 -1.61 -4.62
C VAL A 390 -13.80 -1.87 -5.46
N LYS A 391 -13.87 -1.34 -6.69
CA LYS A 391 -14.96 -1.65 -7.62
C LYS A 391 -15.02 -3.15 -7.94
N GLU A 392 -13.87 -3.80 -8.15
CA GLU A 392 -13.79 -5.24 -8.37
C GLU A 392 -14.23 -6.03 -7.13
N ALA A 393 -13.82 -5.62 -5.93
CA ALA A 393 -14.26 -6.23 -4.68
C ALA A 393 -15.79 -6.16 -4.51
N MET A 394 -16.38 -4.98 -4.76
CA MET A 394 -17.85 -4.81 -4.74
C MET A 394 -18.55 -5.69 -5.77
N SER A 395 -17.98 -5.83 -6.98
CA SER A 395 -18.50 -6.69 -8.04
C SER A 395 -18.51 -8.15 -7.61
N VAL A 396 -17.42 -8.64 -7.02
CA VAL A 396 -17.31 -10.01 -6.49
C VAL A 396 -18.32 -10.25 -5.37
N LEU A 397 -18.40 -9.33 -4.41
CA LEU A 397 -19.34 -9.45 -3.27
C LEU A 397 -20.81 -9.34 -3.68
N SER A 398 -21.10 -8.69 -4.80
CA SER A 398 -22.46 -8.60 -5.36
C SER A 398 -22.90 -9.84 -6.12
N ASN A 399 -21.98 -10.75 -6.44
CA ASN A 399 -22.26 -11.97 -7.22
C ASN A 399 -21.90 -13.24 -6.45
N PRO A 400 -22.87 -13.84 -5.73
CA PRO A 400 -22.63 -15.02 -4.91
C PRO A 400 -22.05 -16.21 -5.69
N THR A 401 -22.48 -16.42 -6.94
CA THR A 401 -21.98 -17.51 -7.79
C THR A 401 -20.51 -17.29 -8.12
N ARG A 402 -20.12 -16.07 -8.52
CA ARG A 402 -18.72 -15.74 -8.80
C ARG A 402 -17.87 -15.86 -7.53
N TYR A 403 -18.35 -15.34 -6.40
CA TYR A 403 -17.68 -15.44 -5.12
C TYR A 403 -17.40 -16.89 -4.73
N SER A 404 -18.43 -17.76 -4.79
CA SER A 404 -18.33 -19.18 -4.50
C SER A 404 -17.35 -19.90 -5.42
N SER A 405 -17.40 -19.64 -6.73
CA SER A 405 -16.49 -20.21 -7.73
C SER A 405 -15.02 -19.83 -7.46
N LEU A 406 -14.75 -18.58 -7.09
CA LEU A 406 -13.40 -18.12 -6.75
C LEU A 406 -12.82 -18.80 -5.50
N LEU A 407 -13.67 -19.24 -4.58
CA LEU A 407 -13.29 -20.02 -3.40
C LEU A 407 -13.21 -21.53 -3.67
N GLY A 408 -13.40 -21.99 -4.92
CA GLY A 408 -13.34 -23.40 -5.28
C GLY A 408 -14.55 -24.22 -4.80
N ASN A 409 -15.63 -23.57 -4.39
CA ASN A 409 -16.89 -24.26 -4.09
C ASN A 409 -17.57 -24.63 -5.43
N LYS A 410 -17.94 -25.89 -5.57
CA LYS A 410 -18.68 -26.40 -6.74
C LYS A 410 -20.17 -26.18 -6.59
#